data_b2aadd981a4dc11472e8e6aefe1ae9a1
#
_entry.id   b2aadd981a4dc11472e8e6aefe1ae9a1
#
_cell.length_a   1.000
_cell.length_b   1.000
_cell.length_c   1.000
_cell.angle_alpha   90.00
_cell.angle_beta   90.00
_cell.angle_gamma   90.00
#
_symmetry.space_group_name_H-M   'P 1'
#
loop_
_entity.id
_entity.type
_entity.pdbx_description
1 polymer ?
#
loop_
_entity_poly.entity_id
_entity_poly.type
_entity_poly.pdbx_seq_one_letter_code
_entity_poly.pdbx_strand_id
1 'polypeptide(L)'
;MDTQPATQSRGQLTERVKRISKQLLGYEIEKAELRLMPYIIVTMMDEQRIEPERINQEERAILAKWRASGHIEGGASGLAITHEFWKICSELVFLAYVDRF
;
A
#
# COMPACT_ATOMS: atom_id res chain seq x y z
N MET A 1 -8.08 -28.24 4.45
CA MET A 1 -7.85 -27.80 4.24
C MET A 1 -7.77 -27.15 3.67
N ASP A 2 -7.44 -26.91 3.61
CA ASP A 2 -7.23 -26.31 3.16
C ASP A 2 -7.01 -25.66 2.52
N THR A 3 -6.99 -25.31 2.59
CA THR A 3 -6.75 -24.82 2.03
C THR A 3 -6.45 -24.43 1.12
N GLN A 4 -6.59 -24.25 1.14
CA GLN A 4 -6.18 -24.01 0.08
C GLN A 4 -5.52 -23.04 -0.48
N PRO A 5 -4.74 -23.27 -0.94
CA PRO A 5 -3.87 -22.30 -1.52
C PRO A 5 -4.53 -21.42 -2.50
N ALA A 6 -5.57 -21.91 -3.10
CA ALA A 6 -6.39 -21.08 -3.95
C ALA A 6 -6.98 -19.93 -3.16
N THR A 7 -7.16 -20.14 -1.88
CA THR A 7 -7.62 -19.08 -1.01
C THR A 7 -6.49 -18.12 -0.65
N GLN A 8 -5.27 -18.49 -0.99
CA GLN A 8 -4.15 -17.59 -0.89
C GLN A 8 -4.27 -16.59 -2.00
N SER A 9 -5.22 -15.74 -1.88
CA SER A 9 -5.50 -14.79 -2.91
C SER A 9 -4.45 -13.71 -2.96
N ARG A 10 -4.52 -12.93 -3.99
CA ARG A 10 -3.64 -11.78 -4.14
C ARG A 10 -3.90 -10.79 -3.02
N GLY A 11 -2.89 -10.04 -2.69
CA GLY A 11 -3.02 -9.02 -1.68
C GLY A 11 -2.97 -9.53 -0.27
N GLN A 12 -2.45 -10.72 -0.06
CA GLN A 12 -2.36 -11.27 1.26
C GLN A 12 -1.13 -10.77 1.99
N LEU A 13 -1.32 -10.42 3.27
CA LEU A 13 -0.23 -9.96 4.11
C LEU A 13 0.49 -11.18 4.68
N THR A 14 1.42 -11.70 3.90
CA THR A 14 2.19 -12.87 4.29
C THR A 14 3.34 -12.49 5.20
N GLU A 15 3.96 -13.49 5.82
CA GLU A 15 5.15 -13.24 6.63
C GLU A 15 6.27 -12.62 5.80
N ARG A 16 6.36 -13.03 4.53
CA ARG A 16 7.37 -12.48 3.65
C ARG A 16 7.12 -10.99 3.42
N VAL A 17 5.88 -10.60 3.15
CA VAL A 17 5.54 -9.20 2.93
C VAL A 17 5.82 -8.38 4.18
N LYS A 18 5.45 -8.92 5.36
CA LYS A 18 5.74 -8.23 6.61
C LYS A 18 7.22 -8.00 6.80
N ARG A 19 8.02 -9.04 6.56
CA ARG A 19 9.46 -8.95 6.75
C ARG A 19 10.08 -7.93 5.83
N ILE A 20 9.68 -7.95 4.56
CA ILE A 20 10.22 -7.02 3.57
C ILE A 20 9.77 -5.59 3.91
N SER A 21 8.51 -5.41 4.33
CA SER A 21 8.05 -4.07 4.69
C SER A 21 8.85 -3.53 5.88
N LYS A 22 9.19 -4.38 6.82
CA LYS A 22 10.01 -3.93 7.96
C LYS A 22 11.40 -3.50 7.50
N GLN A 23 11.96 -4.20 6.51
CA GLN A 23 13.27 -3.82 5.98
C GLN A 23 13.21 -2.48 5.24
N LEU A 24 12.16 -2.26 4.47
CA LEU A 24 12.07 -1.09 3.60
C LEU A 24 11.53 0.13 4.32
N LEU A 25 10.61 -0.06 5.26
CA LEU A 25 9.92 1.06 5.92
C LEU A 25 10.31 1.21 7.39
N GLY A 26 10.93 0.19 7.96
CA GLY A 26 11.28 0.22 9.38
C GLY A 26 10.19 -0.32 10.28
N TYR A 27 9.07 -0.74 9.73
CA TYR A 27 7.99 -1.35 10.50
C TYR A 27 7.22 -2.33 9.62
N GLU A 28 6.50 -3.26 10.25
CA GLU A 28 5.66 -4.18 9.53
C GLU A 28 4.35 -3.48 9.18
N ILE A 29 3.99 -3.48 7.90
CA ILE A 29 2.74 -2.84 7.49
C ILE A 29 1.55 -3.68 7.92
N GLU A 30 0.41 -3.02 8.04
CA GLU A 30 -0.84 -3.67 8.34
C GLU A 30 -1.59 -4.01 7.07
N LYS A 31 -2.57 -4.88 7.19
CA LYS A 31 -3.36 -5.32 6.05
C LYS A 31 -4.02 -4.14 5.33
N ALA A 32 -4.51 -3.18 6.11
CA ALA A 32 -5.16 -2.01 5.52
C ALA A 32 -4.17 -1.18 4.71
N GLU A 33 -2.92 -1.08 5.18
CA GLU A 33 -1.90 -0.37 4.42
C GLU A 33 -1.61 -1.07 3.10
N LEU A 34 -1.48 -2.39 3.16
CA LEU A 34 -1.20 -3.15 1.95
C LEU A 34 -2.31 -2.99 0.92
N ARG A 35 -3.55 -2.98 1.40
CA ARG A 35 -4.70 -2.83 0.50
C ARG A 35 -4.81 -1.43 -0.08
N LEU A 36 -4.29 -0.44 0.62
CA LEU A 36 -4.33 0.92 0.14
C LEU A 36 -3.26 1.19 -0.92
N MET A 37 -2.17 0.44 -0.90
CA MET A 37 -1.06 0.67 -1.83
C MET A 37 -1.43 0.56 -3.31
N PRO A 38 -2.20 -0.45 -3.74
CA PRO A 38 -2.60 -0.49 -5.16
C PRO A 38 -3.44 0.71 -5.55
N TYR A 39 -4.29 1.18 -4.65
CA TYR A 39 -5.10 2.36 -4.94
C TYR A 39 -4.21 3.58 -5.15
N ILE A 40 -3.18 3.73 -4.32
CA ILE A 40 -2.25 4.85 -4.46
C ILE A 40 -1.49 4.75 -5.78
N ILE A 41 -1.05 3.55 -6.16
CA ILE A 41 -0.33 3.37 -7.41
C ILE A 41 -1.21 3.75 -8.60
N VAL A 42 -2.44 3.26 -8.62
CA VAL A 42 -3.37 3.58 -9.71
C VAL A 42 -3.69 5.07 -9.72
N THR A 43 -3.88 5.67 -8.54
CA THR A 43 -4.16 7.08 -8.42
C THR A 43 -3.04 7.91 -9.03
N MET A 44 -1.79 7.55 -8.77
CA MET A 44 -0.66 8.30 -9.31
C MET A 44 -0.55 8.16 -10.83
N MET A 45 -0.99 7.02 -11.36
CA MET A 45 -0.94 6.78 -12.80
C MET A 45 -2.11 7.42 -13.52
N ASP A 46 -3.13 7.85 -12.80
CA ASP A 46 -4.35 8.39 -13.39
C ASP A 46 -4.43 9.89 -13.11
N GLU A 47 -5.25 10.31 -12.17
CA GLU A 47 -5.51 11.73 -11.95
C GLU A 47 -4.63 12.37 -10.90
N GLN A 48 -3.88 11.57 -10.19
CA GLN A 48 -2.94 12.04 -9.18
C GLN A 48 -3.63 12.83 -8.07
N ARG A 49 -4.82 12.37 -7.68
CA ARG A 49 -5.52 12.94 -6.54
C ARG A 49 -6.41 11.87 -5.94
N ILE A 50 -6.60 11.96 -4.64
CA ILE A 50 -7.40 11.01 -3.91
C ILE A 50 -8.85 11.43 -3.96
N GLU A 51 -9.74 10.48 -4.21
CA GLU A 51 -11.17 10.71 -4.16
C GLU A 51 -11.65 10.44 -2.75
N PRO A 52 -12.05 11.48 -1.99
CA PRO A 52 -12.37 11.28 -0.57
C PRO A 52 -13.47 10.26 -0.33
N GLU A 53 -14.41 10.13 -1.26
CA GLU A 53 -15.52 9.20 -1.09
C GLU A 53 -15.11 7.74 -1.29
N ARG A 54 -13.90 7.51 -1.77
CA ARG A 54 -13.42 6.16 -2.01
C ARG A 54 -12.58 5.60 -0.88
N ILE A 55 -12.30 6.40 0.15
CA ILE A 55 -11.46 5.97 1.26
C ILE A 55 -12.25 6.05 2.55
N ASN A 56 -12.01 5.08 3.42
CA ASN A 56 -12.68 5.03 4.71
C ASN A 56 -11.81 5.71 5.76
N GLN A 57 -12.30 5.68 7.01
CA GLN A 57 -11.62 6.37 8.09
C GLN A 57 -10.26 5.77 8.42
N GLU A 58 -10.17 4.46 8.37
CA GLU A 58 -8.90 3.78 8.62
C GLU A 58 -7.87 4.16 7.58
N GLU A 59 -8.30 4.23 6.33
CA GLU A 59 -7.41 4.61 5.25
C GLU A 59 -6.98 6.07 5.36
N ARG A 60 -7.87 6.94 5.81
CA ARG A 60 -7.51 8.33 6.05
C ARG A 60 -6.43 8.45 7.11
N ALA A 61 -6.51 7.63 8.15
CA ALA A 61 -5.50 7.62 9.20
C ALA A 61 -4.15 7.15 8.64
N ILE A 62 -4.18 6.17 7.76
CA ILE A 62 -2.95 5.68 7.12
C ILE A 62 -2.33 6.78 6.25
N LEU A 63 -3.15 7.47 5.47
CA LEU A 63 -2.64 8.55 4.64
C LEU A 63 -2.04 9.67 5.49
N ALA A 64 -2.67 9.98 6.62
CA ALA A 64 -2.12 10.97 7.53
C ALA A 64 -0.77 10.53 8.07
N LYS A 65 -0.63 9.25 8.39
CA LYS A 65 0.63 8.69 8.85
C LYS A 65 1.70 8.81 7.77
N TRP A 66 1.35 8.49 6.54
CA TRP A 66 2.30 8.57 5.43
C TRP A 66 2.70 10.02 5.14
N ARG A 67 1.77 10.97 5.30
CA ARG A 67 2.10 12.39 5.16
C ARG A 67 3.07 12.83 6.25
N ALA A 68 2.80 12.40 7.47
CA ALA A 68 3.66 12.76 8.60
C ALA A 68 5.07 12.20 8.43
N SER A 69 5.18 11.04 7.78
CA SER A 69 6.48 10.43 7.51
C SER A 69 7.18 11.03 6.30
N GLY A 70 6.51 11.90 5.56
CA GLY A 70 7.11 12.49 4.37
C GLY A 70 7.04 11.61 3.14
N HIS A 71 6.31 10.50 3.19
CA HIS A 71 6.19 9.60 2.05
C HIS A 71 5.30 10.18 0.96
N ILE A 72 4.25 10.89 1.36
CA ILE A 72 3.32 11.50 0.42
C ILE A 72 3.02 12.92 0.85
N GLU A 73 2.44 13.69 -0.07
CA GLU A 73 2.06 15.07 0.16
C GLU A 73 0.73 15.33 -0.52
N GLY A 74 -0.17 16.04 0.14
CA GLY A 74 -1.44 16.38 -0.46
C GLY A 74 -2.45 15.26 -0.38
N GLY A 75 -3.38 15.25 -1.31
CA GLY A 75 -4.46 14.26 -1.33
C GLY A 75 -5.53 14.59 -2.34
N ALA A 76 -6.65 15.18 -1.89
CA ALA A 76 -7.79 15.42 -2.76
C ALA A 76 -7.52 16.49 -3.82
N SER A 77 -6.67 17.47 -3.51
CA SER A 77 -6.33 18.53 -4.47
C SER A 77 -5.15 18.17 -5.35
N GLY A 78 -4.50 17.07 -5.07
CA GLY A 78 -3.31 16.65 -5.79
C GLY A 78 -2.46 15.85 -4.85
N LEU A 79 -2.00 14.71 -5.32
CA LEU A 79 -1.19 13.80 -4.52
C LEU A 79 0.20 13.71 -5.11
N ALA A 80 1.20 13.92 -4.27
CA ALA A 80 2.58 13.71 -4.63
C ALA A 80 3.15 12.59 -3.76
N ILE A 81 4.04 11.81 -4.34
CA ILE A 81 4.64 10.68 -3.64
C ILE A 81 6.13 10.73 -3.90
N THR A 82 6.93 10.40 -2.88
CA THR A 82 8.37 10.35 -3.09
C THR A 82 8.71 9.18 -3.98
N HIS A 83 9.81 9.32 -4.72
CA HIS A 83 10.27 8.25 -5.59
C HIS A 83 10.57 6.99 -4.78
N GLU A 84 11.16 7.17 -3.62
CA GLU A 84 11.49 6.04 -2.77
C GLU A 84 10.24 5.30 -2.29
N PHE A 85 9.24 6.04 -1.84
CA PHE A 85 8.02 5.40 -1.37
C PHE A 85 7.26 4.72 -2.51
N TRP A 86 7.31 5.34 -3.69
CA TRP A 86 6.73 4.72 -4.89
C TRP A 86 7.36 3.34 -5.15
N LYS A 87 8.69 3.27 -5.05
CA LYS A 87 9.38 2.00 -5.26
C LYS A 87 9.01 0.99 -4.19
N ILE A 88 8.91 1.44 -2.95
CA ILE A 88 8.55 0.54 -1.85
C ILE A 88 7.14 -0.01 -2.04
N CYS A 89 6.17 0.85 -2.36
CA CYS A 89 4.81 0.40 -2.58
C CYS A 89 4.75 -0.57 -3.75
N SER A 90 5.46 -0.27 -4.83
CA SER A 90 5.48 -1.14 -6.00
C SER A 90 6.06 -2.50 -5.66
N GLU A 91 7.11 -2.53 -4.87
CA GLU A 91 7.73 -3.78 -4.45
C GLU A 91 6.77 -4.61 -3.60
N LEU A 92 6.14 -3.99 -2.62
CA LEU A 92 5.25 -4.72 -1.73
C LEU A 92 4.00 -5.20 -2.46
N VAL A 93 3.47 -4.38 -3.37
CA VAL A 93 2.33 -4.79 -4.17
C VAL A 93 2.70 -5.96 -5.07
N PHE A 94 3.88 -5.90 -5.67
CA PHE A 94 4.34 -7.01 -6.50
C PHE A 94 4.42 -8.30 -5.68
N LEU A 95 5.01 -8.24 -4.50
CA LEU A 95 5.14 -9.42 -3.65
C LEU A 95 3.81 -9.98 -3.22
N ALA A 96 2.85 -9.11 -2.92
CA ALA A 96 1.56 -9.53 -2.38
C ALA A 96 0.58 -9.95 -3.47
N TYR A 97 0.64 -9.34 -4.63
CA TYR A 97 -0.39 -9.52 -5.65
C TYR A 97 0.08 -10.29 -6.87
N VAL A 98 1.36 -10.32 -7.14
CA VAL A 98 1.90 -10.95 -8.34
C VAL A 98 2.76 -12.15 -7.99
N ASP A 99 3.78 -11.93 -7.17
CA ASP A 99 4.71 -13.00 -6.79
C ASP A 99 4.17 -13.70 -5.56
N ARG A 100 3.59 -14.87 -5.76
CA ARG A 100 2.95 -15.62 -4.68
C ARG A 100 3.79 -16.75 -4.14
N PHE A 101 5.04 -16.77 -4.50
CA PHE A 101 5.94 -17.84 -4.03
C PHE A 101 6.82 -17.40 -2.88
#